data_f696686859a0ce298ace618a68d3eca3
#
_entry.id   f696686859a0ce298ace618a68d3eca3
#
_cell.length_a   1.000
_cell.length_b   1.000
_cell.length_c   1.000
_cell.angle_alpha   90.00
_cell.angle_beta   90.00
_cell.angle_gamma   90.00
#
_symmetry.space_group_name_H-M   'P 1'
#
loop_
_entity.id
_entity.type
_entity.pdbx_description
1 polymer ?
#
loop_
_entity_poly.entity_id
_entity_poly.type
_entity_poly.pdbx_seq_one_letter_code
_entity_poly.pdbx_strand_id
1 'polypeptide(L)'
;DLISSLKLKQIELSEDHKYVPLFLKISPNIDSSHLKLLVEIILEKNIDGIICTNTSNVHDHFSGKGGISGKPLLELSSAVLVTLRSLVGKNFPIIASGGVMSASDFQRKLDCGADLVQIYTGLIYRGPSLVDEIINSD
;
A
#
# COMPACT_ATOMS: atom_id res chain seq x y z
N ASP A 1 -13.91 -17.69 -4.05
CA ASP A 1 -12.82 -17.22 -3.20
C ASP A 1 -13.21 -15.92 -2.48
N LEU A 2 -12.39 -15.44 -1.52
CA LEU A 2 -12.69 -14.27 -0.69
C LEU A 2 -12.91 -12.99 -1.53
N ILE A 3 -12.05 -12.74 -2.51
CA ILE A 3 -12.12 -11.54 -3.36
C ILE A 3 -13.44 -11.52 -4.14
N SER A 4 -13.82 -12.64 -4.74
CA SER A 4 -15.08 -12.75 -5.47
C SER A 4 -16.29 -12.50 -4.56
N SER A 5 -16.28 -13.05 -3.33
CA SER A 5 -17.36 -12.84 -2.36
C SER A 5 -17.45 -11.37 -1.92
N LEU A 6 -16.31 -10.71 -1.70
CA LEU A 6 -16.27 -9.29 -1.34
C LEU A 6 -16.77 -8.40 -2.49
N LYS A 7 -16.41 -8.69 -3.74
CA LYS A 7 -16.90 -7.92 -4.91
C LYS A 7 -18.40 -8.11 -5.11
N LEU A 8 -18.93 -9.32 -4.97
CA LEU A 8 -20.38 -9.54 -5.03
C LEU A 8 -21.11 -8.72 -3.96
N LYS A 9 -20.58 -8.71 -2.72
CA LYS A 9 -21.20 -7.94 -1.64
C LYS A 9 -21.06 -6.43 -1.85
N GLN A 10 -19.95 -5.95 -2.41
CA GLN A 10 -19.79 -4.55 -2.78
C GLN A 10 -20.85 -4.11 -3.80
N ILE A 11 -21.09 -4.93 -4.84
CA ILE A 11 -22.09 -4.64 -5.88
C ILE A 11 -23.49 -4.59 -5.26
N GLU A 12 -23.87 -5.61 -4.50
CA GLU A 12 -25.16 -5.69 -3.80
C GLU A 12 -25.42 -4.44 -2.94
N LEU A 13 -24.44 -4.02 -2.12
CA LEU A 13 -24.58 -2.85 -1.27
C LEU A 13 -24.61 -1.54 -2.07
N SER A 14 -24.08 -1.51 -3.27
CA SER A 14 -24.07 -0.32 -4.12
C SER A 14 -25.39 -0.09 -4.83
N GLU A 15 -26.32 -1.04 -4.84
CA GLU A 15 -27.67 -0.87 -5.38
C GLU A 15 -28.49 0.11 -4.52
N ASP A 16 -28.34 0.04 -3.19
CA ASP A 16 -29.07 0.87 -2.25
C ASP A 16 -28.24 2.04 -1.68
N HIS A 17 -26.92 2.04 -1.89
CA HIS A 17 -25.98 2.99 -1.31
C HIS A 17 -24.98 3.51 -2.34
N LYS A 18 -24.25 4.56 -1.97
CA LYS A 18 -23.15 5.05 -2.79
C LYS A 18 -22.04 3.99 -2.92
N TYR A 19 -21.54 3.80 -4.13
CA TYR A 19 -20.38 2.91 -4.37
C TYR A 19 -19.18 3.29 -3.51
N VAL A 20 -18.62 2.32 -2.78
CA VAL A 20 -17.44 2.48 -1.94
C VAL A 20 -16.30 1.64 -2.54
N PRO A 21 -15.17 2.26 -2.92
CA PRO A 21 -14.04 1.54 -3.50
C PRO A 21 -13.46 0.49 -2.55
N LEU A 22 -13.12 -0.68 -3.09
CA LEU A 22 -12.47 -1.78 -2.36
C LEU A 22 -10.98 -1.83 -2.69
N PHE A 23 -10.14 -1.58 -1.70
CA PHE A 23 -8.68 -1.65 -1.82
C PHE A 23 -8.13 -2.91 -1.15
N LEU A 24 -7.24 -3.61 -1.85
CA LEU A 24 -6.53 -4.76 -1.30
C LEU A 24 -5.17 -4.33 -0.74
N LYS A 25 -4.92 -4.63 0.55
CA LYS A 25 -3.61 -4.38 1.18
C LYS A 25 -2.71 -5.60 1.10
N ILE A 26 -1.51 -5.44 0.53
CA ILE A 26 -0.58 -6.53 0.24
C ILE A 26 0.62 -6.56 1.19
N SER A 27 1.24 -7.74 1.33
CA SER A 27 2.46 -7.93 2.11
C SER A 27 3.69 -7.35 1.38
N PRO A 28 4.67 -6.76 2.09
CA PRO A 28 5.95 -6.38 1.50
C PRO A 28 6.85 -7.58 1.20
N ASN A 29 6.55 -8.76 1.76
CA ASN A 29 7.32 -9.99 1.58
C ASN A 29 6.79 -10.88 0.45
N ILE A 30 5.90 -10.35 -0.39
CA ILE A 30 5.41 -11.05 -1.57
C ILE A 30 6.53 -11.17 -2.62
N ASP A 31 6.79 -12.36 -3.11
CA ASP A 31 7.73 -12.55 -4.21
C ASP A 31 7.13 -12.14 -5.56
N SER A 32 8.01 -11.95 -6.55
CA SER A 32 7.61 -11.41 -7.86
C SER A 32 6.64 -12.31 -8.63
N SER A 33 6.69 -13.63 -8.44
CA SER A 33 5.79 -14.55 -9.12
C SER A 33 4.38 -14.49 -8.54
N HIS A 34 4.26 -14.48 -7.22
CA HIS A 34 2.98 -14.32 -6.54
C HIS A 34 2.39 -12.92 -6.76
N LEU A 35 3.24 -11.87 -6.83
CA LEU A 35 2.76 -10.51 -7.13
C LEU A 35 2.13 -10.44 -8.53
N LYS A 36 2.71 -11.08 -9.55
CA LYS A 36 2.14 -11.13 -10.90
C LYS A 36 0.78 -11.83 -10.92
N LEU A 37 0.68 -13.02 -10.31
CA LEU A 37 -0.60 -13.75 -10.20
C LEU A 37 -1.66 -12.93 -9.45
N LEU A 38 -1.27 -12.24 -8.38
CA LEU A 38 -2.17 -11.39 -7.62
C LEU A 38 -2.70 -10.23 -8.47
N VAL A 39 -1.83 -9.59 -9.26
CA VAL A 39 -2.24 -8.50 -10.16
C VAL A 39 -3.23 -9.00 -11.22
N GLU A 40 -3.01 -10.18 -11.81
CA GLU A 40 -3.96 -10.78 -12.76
C GLU A 40 -5.36 -10.95 -12.13
N ILE A 41 -5.41 -11.49 -10.91
CA ILE A 41 -6.68 -11.68 -10.17
C ILE A 41 -7.34 -10.33 -9.84
N ILE A 42 -6.57 -9.35 -9.41
CA ILE A 42 -7.06 -8.01 -9.06
C ILE A 42 -7.70 -7.32 -10.26
N LEU A 43 -7.06 -7.40 -11.42
CA LEU A 43 -7.58 -6.81 -12.66
C LEU A 43 -8.80 -7.58 -13.16
N GLU A 44 -8.78 -8.92 -13.15
CA GLU A 44 -9.91 -9.76 -13.52
C GLU A 44 -11.15 -9.50 -12.65
N LYS A 45 -10.95 -9.35 -11.34
CA LYS A 45 -12.05 -9.15 -10.38
C LYS A 45 -12.43 -7.67 -10.20
N ASN A 46 -11.84 -6.74 -10.95
CA ASN A 46 -12.11 -5.31 -10.89
C ASN A 46 -11.99 -4.75 -9.46
N ILE A 47 -10.92 -5.07 -8.75
CA ILE A 47 -10.56 -4.43 -7.47
C ILE A 47 -10.18 -2.99 -7.77
N ASP A 48 -10.63 -2.05 -6.94
CA ASP A 48 -10.55 -0.62 -7.21
C ASP A 48 -9.16 -0.02 -6.98
N GLY A 49 -8.31 -0.70 -6.20
CA GLY A 49 -6.94 -0.27 -5.96
C GLY A 49 -6.18 -1.16 -4.99
N ILE A 50 -4.91 -0.84 -4.78
CA ILE A 50 -4.01 -1.58 -3.88
C ILE A 50 -3.41 -0.65 -2.85
N ILE A 51 -3.28 -1.15 -1.60
CA ILE A 51 -2.44 -0.51 -0.57
C ILE A 51 -1.12 -1.29 -0.48
N CYS A 52 -0.04 -0.63 -0.84
CA CYS A 52 1.31 -1.19 -0.91
C CYS A 52 2.21 -0.48 0.11
N THR A 53 2.48 -1.03 1.32
CA THR A 53 2.30 -2.41 1.78
C THR A 53 1.81 -2.48 3.23
N ASN A 54 1.62 -3.73 3.72
CA ASN A 54 1.50 -4.03 5.14
C ASN A 54 2.89 -4.00 5.82
N THR A 55 2.98 -4.40 7.10
CA THR A 55 4.24 -4.61 7.84
C THR A 55 4.96 -5.87 7.35
N SER A 56 6.29 -5.94 7.56
CA SER A 56 7.09 -7.13 7.24
C SER A 56 7.14 -8.11 8.42
N ASN A 57 6.93 -9.39 8.15
CA ASN A 57 7.08 -10.46 9.12
C ASN A 57 8.48 -11.11 9.09
N VAL A 58 9.31 -10.73 8.11
CA VAL A 58 10.68 -11.23 7.96
C VAL A 58 11.63 -10.25 8.63
N HIS A 59 12.29 -10.71 9.72
CA HIS A 59 13.24 -9.90 10.47
C HIS A 59 14.25 -10.81 11.18
N ASP A 60 15.52 -10.58 10.92
CA ASP A 60 16.62 -11.41 11.46
C ASP A 60 17.00 -11.05 12.91
N HIS A 61 16.52 -9.95 13.46
CA HIS A 61 17.04 -9.35 14.70
C HIS A 61 16.00 -9.10 15.80
N PHE A 62 14.72 -9.40 15.58
CA PHE A 62 13.67 -9.19 16.58
C PHE A 62 12.96 -10.50 16.94
N SER A 63 13.05 -10.90 18.17
CA SER A 63 12.38 -12.09 18.72
C SER A 63 10.90 -11.84 19.10
N GLY A 64 10.36 -10.66 18.78
CA GLY A 64 9.00 -10.27 19.14
C GLY A 64 7.93 -10.82 18.20
N LYS A 65 6.70 -10.96 18.69
CA LYS A 65 5.51 -11.21 17.86
C LYS A 65 5.08 -9.90 17.21
N GLY A 66 4.87 -9.89 15.89
CA GLY A 66 4.39 -8.72 15.15
C GLY A 66 5.14 -8.49 13.85
N GLY A 67 4.87 -7.36 13.20
CA GLY A 67 5.52 -6.98 11.95
C GLY A 67 6.36 -5.72 12.10
N ILE A 68 7.48 -5.64 11.38
CA ILE A 68 8.33 -4.45 11.31
C ILE A 68 7.59 -3.36 10.53
N SER A 69 7.59 -2.15 11.08
CA SER A 69 7.07 -0.92 10.47
C SER A 69 8.09 0.23 10.58
N GLY A 70 7.74 1.41 10.10
CA GLY A 70 8.60 2.59 10.15
C GLY A 70 9.80 2.53 9.20
N LYS A 71 10.86 3.27 9.50
CA LYS A 71 12.01 3.48 8.62
C LYS A 71 12.60 2.20 8.00
N PRO A 72 12.76 1.09 8.73
CA PRO A 72 13.30 -0.16 8.15
C PRO A 72 12.47 -0.71 6.99
N LEU A 73 11.18 -0.38 6.92
CA LEU A 73 10.28 -0.87 5.87
C LEU A 73 10.39 -0.07 4.56
N LEU A 74 11.01 1.11 4.57
CA LEU A 74 11.00 2.04 3.43
C LEU A 74 11.52 1.40 2.15
N GLU A 75 12.70 0.80 2.19
CA GLU A 75 13.35 0.20 1.01
C GLU A 75 12.52 -0.95 0.44
N LEU A 76 12.14 -1.88 1.30
CA LEU A 76 11.38 -3.07 0.89
C LEU A 76 10.03 -2.69 0.28
N SER A 77 9.27 -1.81 0.95
CA SER A 77 7.96 -1.39 0.47
C SER A 77 8.04 -0.54 -0.81
N SER A 78 9.13 0.21 -1.01
CA SER A 78 9.35 0.97 -2.25
C SER A 78 9.71 0.06 -3.42
N ALA A 79 10.51 -0.98 -3.21
CA ALA A 79 10.83 -1.96 -4.25
C ALA A 79 9.58 -2.72 -4.74
N VAL A 80 8.70 -3.14 -3.80
CA VAL A 80 7.42 -3.76 -4.16
C VAL A 80 6.53 -2.78 -4.93
N LEU A 81 6.49 -1.52 -4.51
CA LEU A 81 5.69 -0.47 -5.17
C LEU A 81 6.12 -0.25 -6.63
N VAL A 82 7.43 -0.14 -6.91
CA VAL A 82 7.96 0.01 -8.28
C VAL A 82 7.54 -1.18 -9.14
N THR A 83 7.71 -2.40 -8.62
CA THR A 83 7.33 -3.62 -9.34
C THR A 83 5.83 -3.65 -9.59
N LEU A 84 5.02 -3.36 -8.58
CA LEU A 84 3.56 -3.30 -8.69
C LEU A 84 3.13 -2.30 -9.75
N ARG A 85 3.65 -1.06 -9.73
CA ARG A 85 3.33 -0.02 -10.72
C ARG A 85 3.65 -0.47 -12.15
N SER A 86 4.76 -1.17 -12.35
CA SER A 86 5.12 -1.69 -13.68
C SER A 86 4.13 -2.75 -14.20
N LEU A 87 3.48 -3.50 -13.30
CA LEU A 87 2.53 -4.55 -13.65
C LEU A 87 1.10 -4.02 -13.88
N VAL A 88 0.63 -3.08 -13.06
CA VAL A 88 -0.76 -2.57 -13.14
C VAL A 88 -0.93 -1.38 -14.09
N GLY A 89 0.17 -0.75 -14.52
CA GLY A 89 0.14 0.43 -15.40
C GLY A 89 -0.16 1.73 -14.65
N LYS A 90 -0.19 2.86 -15.37
CA LYS A 90 -0.23 4.21 -14.78
C LYS A 90 -1.58 4.60 -14.17
N ASN A 91 -2.68 4.04 -14.65
CA ASN A 91 -4.04 4.48 -14.30
C ASN A 91 -4.66 3.68 -13.14
N PHE A 92 -3.99 2.63 -12.67
CA PHE A 92 -4.51 1.81 -11.57
C PHE A 92 -4.17 2.47 -10.22
N PRO A 93 -5.16 2.70 -9.32
CA PRO A 93 -4.93 3.39 -8.06
C PRO A 93 -4.02 2.62 -7.09
N ILE A 94 -2.93 3.23 -6.64
CA ILE A 94 -2.03 2.67 -5.62
C ILE A 94 -1.86 3.65 -4.47
N ILE A 95 -2.16 3.19 -3.26
CA ILE A 95 -1.84 3.89 -2.02
C ILE A 95 -0.57 3.28 -1.44
N ALA A 96 0.52 4.04 -1.39
CA ALA A 96 1.74 3.56 -0.74
C ALA A 96 1.62 3.62 0.79
N SER A 97 2.18 2.64 1.47
CA SER A 97 2.30 2.62 2.93
C SER A 97 3.59 1.91 3.34
N GLY A 98 4.25 2.40 4.37
CA GLY A 98 5.45 1.80 4.95
C GLY A 98 6.71 2.64 4.79
N GLY A 99 7.30 2.99 5.93
CA GLY A 99 8.61 3.62 6.01
C GLY A 99 8.66 5.14 5.93
N VAL A 100 7.56 5.82 5.69
CA VAL A 100 7.52 7.29 5.56
C VAL A 100 7.71 7.96 6.92
N MET A 101 8.85 8.64 7.09
CA MET A 101 9.26 9.33 8.30
C MET A 101 9.61 10.81 8.04
N SER A 102 9.60 11.27 6.78
CA SER A 102 9.95 12.63 6.34
C SER A 102 9.25 12.98 5.03
N ALA A 103 9.27 14.27 4.65
CA ALA A 103 8.79 14.72 3.34
C ALA A 103 9.56 14.05 2.19
N SER A 104 10.87 13.84 2.32
CA SER A 104 11.67 13.15 1.31
C SER A 104 11.28 11.67 1.14
N ASP A 105 10.91 10.98 2.23
CA ASP A 105 10.37 9.61 2.14
C ASP A 105 9.00 9.59 1.44
N PHE A 106 8.18 10.60 1.69
CA PHE A 106 6.88 10.79 1.02
C PHE A 106 7.07 11.01 -0.49
N GLN A 107 7.92 11.96 -0.88
CA GLN A 107 8.21 12.23 -2.28
C GLN A 107 8.74 10.99 -2.99
N ARG A 108 9.64 10.25 -2.36
CA ARG A 108 10.14 8.97 -2.88
C ARG A 108 9.01 7.97 -3.16
N LYS A 109 7.95 7.91 -2.34
CA LYS A 109 6.79 7.04 -2.62
C LYS A 109 6.05 7.49 -3.88
N LEU A 110 5.87 8.79 -4.08
CA LEU A 110 5.27 9.32 -5.30
C LEU A 110 6.15 8.99 -6.53
N ASP A 111 7.46 9.20 -6.44
CA ASP A 111 8.42 8.88 -7.51
C ASP A 111 8.44 7.39 -7.86
N CYS A 112 8.21 6.51 -6.89
CA CYS A 112 8.05 5.07 -7.08
C CYS A 112 6.69 4.69 -7.70
N GLY A 113 5.81 5.64 -7.92
CA GLY A 113 4.54 5.45 -8.63
C GLY A 113 3.30 5.32 -7.74
N ALA A 114 3.33 5.80 -6.51
CA ALA A 114 2.13 5.93 -5.69
C ALA A 114 1.26 7.10 -6.16
N ASP A 115 -0.07 6.95 -6.04
CA ASP A 115 -1.03 8.04 -6.25
C ASP A 115 -1.33 8.75 -4.93
N LEU A 116 -1.31 8.01 -3.81
CA LEU A 116 -1.51 8.50 -2.46
C LEU A 116 -0.53 7.79 -1.50
N VAL A 117 -0.32 8.39 -0.32
CA VAL A 117 0.57 7.83 0.71
C VAL A 117 -0.13 7.80 2.06
N GLN A 118 -0.13 6.63 2.70
CA GLN A 118 -0.56 6.44 4.08
C GLN A 118 0.64 6.52 5.03
N ILE A 119 0.50 7.30 6.11
CA ILE A 119 1.50 7.44 7.16
C ILE A 119 0.92 6.85 8.46
N TYR A 120 1.66 5.99 9.14
CA TYR A 120 1.31 5.47 10.45
C TYR A 120 2.44 5.67 11.47
N THR A 121 3.53 4.93 11.37
CA THR A 121 4.64 4.97 12.32
C THR A 121 5.30 6.37 12.36
N GLY A 122 5.45 7.02 11.22
CA GLY A 122 5.96 8.40 11.15
C GLY A 122 5.10 9.37 11.95
N LEU A 123 3.78 9.25 11.87
CA LEU A 123 2.85 10.07 12.64
C LEU A 123 2.96 9.82 14.16
N ILE A 124 3.19 8.55 14.58
CA ILE A 124 3.38 8.21 15.99
C ILE A 124 4.64 8.86 16.56
N TYR A 125 5.75 8.84 15.83
CA TYR A 125 7.04 9.38 16.31
C TYR A 125 7.16 10.90 16.15
N ARG A 126 6.59 11.48 15.12
CA ARG A 126 6.76 12.89 14.76
C ARG A 126 5.52 13.76 14.98
N GLY A 127 4.38 13.13 15.24
CA GLY A 127 3.11 13.83 15.41
C GLY A 127 2.60 14.50 14.11
N PRO A 128 1.60 15.39 14.22
CA PRO A 128 1.02 16.11 13.09
C PRO A 128 2.01 16.97 12.30
N SER A 129 3.11 17.41 12.92
CA SER A 129 4.13 18.22 12.24
C SER A 129 4.76 17.52 11.02
N LEU A 130 4.73 16.17 10.96
CA LEU A 130 5.15 15.45 9.78
C LEU A 130 4.22 15.72 8.59
N VAL A 131 2.94 15.85 8.84
CA VAL A 131 1.96 16.17 7.78
C VAL A 131 2.17 17.60 7.28
N ASP A 132 2.39 18.54 8.20
CA ASP A 132 2.69 19.93 7.86
C ASP A 132 3.99 20.04 7.03
N GLU A 133 5.04 19.30 7.40
CA GLU A 133 6.29 19.22 6.62
C GLU A 133 6.05 18.69 5.20
N ILE A 134 5.25 17.64 5.06
CA ILE A 134 4.96 17.02 3.76
C ILE A 134 4.16 17.97 2.86
N ILE A 135 3.14 18.64 3.42
CA ILE A 135 2.27 19.55 2.64
C ILE A 135 3.02 20.80 2.20
N ASN A 136 3.96 21.30 3.01
CA ASN A 136 4.72 22.52 2.75
C ASN A 136 6.10 22.26 2.13
N SER A 137 6.42 21.01 1.78
CA SER A 137 7.66 20.70 1.03
C SER A 137 7.40 20.94 -0.46
N ASP A 138 8.02 22.01 -0.99
CA ASP A 138 8.08 22.29 -2.42
C ASP A 138 9.03 21.31 -3.15
#